data_ecb64a3c9ebc72778f6dbf9b283a3db2
#
_entry.id   ecb64a3c9ebc72778f6dbf9b283a3db2
#
_cell.length_a   1.000
_cell.length_b   1.000
_cell.length_c   1.000
_cell.angle_alpha   90.00
_cell.angle_beta   90.00
_cell.angle_gamma   90.00
#
_symmetry.space_group_name_H-M   'P 1'
#
loop_
_entity.id
_entity.type
_entity.pdbx_description
1 polymer ?
#
loop_
_entity_poly.entity_id
_entity_poly.type
_entity_poly.pdbx_seq_one_letter_code
_entity_poly.pdbx_strand_id
1 'polypeptide(L)'
;MEFQKFPSNSKTLLDALVNADNPTHELCTRWDIAVGAEMDELKGIISELRQLGYINVKFADNKPYIVTLTNSARTYNERLADYEASQKSAPIYYDHSVRIGDGNKITKSIIGSNVNASNPPEKKSFWNNHPLLVGIVGAVVAGVILMFSFWESIVAFIEGLL
;
A
#
# COMPACT_ATOMS: atom_id res chain seq x y z
N MET A 1 -6.08 2.76 -8.87
CA MET A 1 -7.05 3.33 -7.92
C MET A 1 -6.30 4.38 -7.12
N GLU A 2 -6.76 5.61 -7.15
CA GLU A 2 -6.14 6.70 -6.39
C GLU A 2 -6.39 6.47 -4.88
N PHE A 3 -5.38 6.76 -4.04
CA PHE A 3 -5.51 6.58 -2.60
C PHE A 3 -6.39 7.69 -2.03
N GLN A 4 -7.48 7.32 -1.36
CA GLN A 4 -8.37 8.26 -0.71
C GLN A 4 -8.08 8.31 0.80
N LYS A 5 -7.73 9.50 1.29
CA LYS A 5 -7.52 9.74 2.72
C LYS A 5 -8.87 9.92 3.41
N PHE A 6 -9.08 9.17 4.49
CA PHE A 6 -10.30 9.29 5.30
C PHE A 6 -10.33 10.54 6.16
N PRO A 7 -11.53 11.04 6.48
CA PRO A 7 -11.75 11.94 7.62
C PRO A 7 -11.22 11.32 8.92
N SER A 8 -10.87 12.16 9.90
CA SER A 8 -10.28 11.67 11.16
C SER A 8 -11.17 10.67 11.89
N ASN A 9 -12.49 10.86 11.87
CA ASN A 9 -13.44 10.01 12.56
C ASN A 9 -13.53 8.61 11.92
N SER A 10 -13.59 8.54 10.58
CA SER A 10 -13.60 7.27 9.84
C SER A 10 -12.28 6.52 10.02
N LYS A 11 -11.14 7.25 10.03
CA LYS A 11 -9.84 6.66 10.34
C LYS A 11 -9.78 6.12 11.76
N THR A 12 -10.25 6.88 12.75
CA THR A 12 -10.25 6.46 14.16
C THR A 12 -11.04 5.17 14.37
N LEU A 13 -12.21 5.05 13.74
CA LEU A 13 -13.00 3.81 13.81
C LEU A 13 -12.26 2.66 13.12
N LEU A 14 -11.71 2.89 11.92
CA LEU A 14 -10.99 1.86 11.19
C LEU A 14 -9.78 1.34 11.99
N ASP A 15 -8.99 2.25 12.56
CA ASP A 15 -7.82 1.89 13.40
C ASP A 15 -8.25 1.09 14.64
N ALA A 16 -9.36 1.47 15.29
CA ALA A 16 -9.88 0.73 16.42
C ALA A 16 -10.29 -0.70 16.04
N LEU A 17 -10.96 -0.87 14.89
CA LEU A 17 -11.37 -2.19 14.40
C LEU A 17 -10.20 -3.05 13.96
N VAL A 18 -9.16 -2.46 13.35
CA VAL A 18 -7.96 -3.18 12.90
C VAL A 18 -7.12 -3.66 14.08
N ASN A 19 -7.03 -2.86 15.14
CA ASN A 19 -6.24 -3.16 16.33
C ASN A 19 -6.99 -4.01 17.37
N ALA A 20 -8.30 -4.22 17.19
CA ALA A 20 -9.09 -5.04 18.10
C ALA A 20 -8.85 -6.54 17.86
N ASP A 21 -8.74 -7.32 18.94
CA ASP A 21 -8.70 -8.79 18.87
C ASP A 21 -9.98 -9.34 18.22
N ASN A 22 -11.10 -8.68 18.48
CA ASN A 22 -12.40 -9.00 17.89
C ASN A 22 -13.10 -7.75 17.36
N PRO A 23 -13.00 -7.45 16.06
CA PRO A 23 -13.64 -6.28 15.45
C PRO A 23 -15.16 -6.23 15.61
N THR A 24 -15.81 -7.40 15.70
CA THR A 24 -17.26 -7.48 15.92
C THR A 24 -17.60 -6.98 17.31
N HIS A 25 -16.88 -7.42 18.32
CA HIS A 25 -17.12 -7.00 19.71
C HIS A 25 -16.84 -5.51 19.88
N GLU A 26 -15.77 -5.00 19.29
CA GLU A 26 -15.41 -3.58 19.31
C GLU A 26 -16.53 -2.71 18.72
N LEU A 27 -17.05 -3.09 17.53
CA LEU A 27 -18.13 -2.32 16.91
C LEU A 27 -19.45 -2.43 17.70
N CYS A 28 -19.79 -3.62 18.22
CA CYS A 28 -20.98 -3.79 19.05
C CYS A 28 -20.94 -2.95 20.32
N THR A 29 -19.80 -2.87 20.99
CA THR A 29 -19.62 -2.04 22.18
C THR A 29 -19.86 -0.57 21.87
N ARG A 30 -19.28 -0.06 20.77
CA ARG A 30 -19.51 1.34 20.33
C ARG A 30 -20.96 1.59 19.94
N TRP A 31 -21.57 0.62 19.29
CA TRP A 31 -22.99 0.71 18.90
C TRP A 31 -23.92 0.81 20.12
N ASP A 32 -23.64 0.05 21.18
CA ASP A 32 -24.49 0.01 22.37
C ASP A 32 -24.37 1.27 23.24
N ILE A 33 -23.27 2.01 23.15
CA ILE A 33 -23.07 3.26 23.90
C ILE A 33 -23.44 4.51 23.09
N ALA A 34 -23.45 4.45 21.76
CA ALA A 34 -23.75 5.58 20.92
C ALA A 34 -25.25 5.96 21.01
N VAL A 35 -25.54 7.24 21.18
CA VAL A 35 -26.92 7.76 21.26
C VAL A 35 -27.10 9.03 20.44
N GLY A 36 -28.30 9.23 19.89
CA GLY A 36 -28.62 10.45 19.14
C GLY A 36 -27.66 10.72 17.98
N ALA A 37 -27.07 11.92 17.96
CA ALA A 37 -26.15 12.34 16.88
C ALA A 37 -24.91 11.44 16.73
N GLU A 38 -24.38 10.87 17.83
CA GLU A 38 -23.24 9.95 17.79
C GLU A 38 -23.60 8.64 17.06
N MET A 39 -24.83 8.16 17.25
CA MET A 39 -25.32 6.97 16.53
C MET A 39 -25.46 7.25 15.03
N ASP A 40 -25.92 8.42 14.64
CA ASP A 40 -26.07 8.80 13.23
C ASP A 40 -24.69 8.96 12.56
N GLU A 41 -23.74 9.56 13.27
CA GLU A 41 -22.34 9.65 12.83
C GLU A 41 -21.73 8.25 12.66
N LEU A 42 -21.86 7.38 13.66
CA LEU A 42 -21.35 6.01 13.62
C LEU A 42 -21.92 5.23 12.42
N LYS A 43 -23.23 5.34 12.16
CA LYS A 43 -23.87 4.74 10.98
C LYS A 43 -23.31 5.29 9.67
N GLY A 44 -23.07 6.60 9.61
CA GLY A 44 -22.46 7.27 8.46
C GLY A 44 -21.07 6.71 8.16
N ILE A 45 -20.22 6.63 9.20
CA ILE A 45 -18.85 6.09 9.08
C ILE A 45 -18.88 4.62 8.66
N ILE A 46 -19.73 3.79 9.25
CA ILE A 46 -19.87 2.38 8.86
C ILE A 46 -20.30 2.26 7.40
N SER A 47 -21.25 3.08 6.95
CA SER A 47 -21.71 3.09 5.57
C SER A 47 -20.59 3.46 4.61
N GLU A 48 -19.81 4.50 4.92
CA GLU A 48 -18.64 4.94 4.16
C GLU A 48 -17.59 3.82 4.04
N LEU A 49 -17.17 3.24 5.16
CA LEU A 49 -16.17 2.16 5.18
C LEU A 49 -16.63 0.91 4.42
N ARG A 50 -17.94 0.60 4.46
CA ARG A 50 -18.53 -0.50 3.67
C ARG A 50 -18.53 -0.19 2.18
N GLN A 51 -18.97 1.00 1.80
CA GLN A 51 -19.04 1.43 0.40
C GLN A 51 -17.66 1.43 -0.26
N LEU A 52 -16.65 1.83 0.49
CA LEU A 52 -15.26 1.85 0.03
C LEU A 52 -14.56 0.48 0.13
N GLY A 53 -15.26 -0.55 0.63
CA GLY A 53 -14.78 -1.92 0.66
C GLY A 53 -13.72 -2.20 1.73
N TYR A 54 -13.68 -1.42 2.82
CA TYR A 54 -12.75 -1.66 3.93
C TYR A 54 -13.30 -2.65 4.95
N ILE A 55 -14.60 -2.59 5.21
CA ILE A 55 -15.27 -3.51 6.13
C ILE A 55 -16.52 -4.13 5.50
N ASN A 56 -16.86 -5.33 5.94
CA ASN A 56 -18.18 -5.93 5.71
C ASN A 56 -18.87 -6.06 7.05
N VAL A 57 -20.08 -5.51 7.16
CA VAL A 57 -20.89 -5.57 8.38
C VAL A 57 -22.23 -6.21 8.06
N LYS A 58 -22.61 -7.23 8.83
CA LYS A 58 -23.94 -7.82 8.81
C LYS A 58 -24.72 -7.32 10.01
N PHE A 59 -26.00 -7.01 9.79
CA PHE A 59 -26.91 -6.49 10.81
C PHE A 59 -28.03 -7.51 11.06
N ALA A 60 -28.42 -7.64 12.33
CA ALA A 60 -29.64 -8.30 12.76
C ALA A 60 -30.33 -7.38 13.78
N ASP A 61 -31.64 -7.20 13.64
CA ASP A 61 -32.45 -6.34 14.53
C ASP A 61 -31.85 -4.92 14.69
N ASN A 62 -31.39 -4.35 13.59
CA ASN A 62 -30.70 -3.05 13.54
C ASN A 62 -29.40 -2.95 14.34
N LYS A 63 -28.82 -4.07 14.78
CA LYS A 63 -27.50 -4.12 15.44
C LYS A 63 -26.47 -4.84 14.56
N PRO A 64 -25.20 -4.38 14.53
CA PRO A 64 -24.14 -5.14 13.91
C PRO A 64 -23.89 -6.44 14.69
N TYR A 65 -23.78 -7.58 14.01
CA TYR A 65 -23.50 -8.86 14.66
C TYR A 65 -22.28 -9.60 14.08
N ILE A 66 -21.85 -9.23 12.87
CA ILE A 66 -20.59 -9.71 12.27
C ILE A 66 -19.91 -8.54 11.59
N VAL A 67 -18.64 -8.34 11.92
CA VAL A 67 -17.74 -7.40 11.25
C VAL A 67 -16.54 -8.16 10.71
N THR A 68 -16.28 -8.01 9.40
CA THR A 68 -15.13 -8.61 8.75
C THR A 68 -14.29 -7.51 8.12
N LEU A 69 -13.01 -7.47 8.46
CA LEU A 69 -12.04 -6.57 7.86
C LEU A 69 -11.53 -7.12 6.53
N THR A 70 -11.47 -6.27 5.52
CA THR A 70 -10.83 -6.61 4.25
C THR A 70 -9.31 -6.43 4.35
N ASN A 71 -8.58 -6.91 3.35
CA ASN A 71 -7.15 -6.65 3.25
C ASN A 71 -6.85 -5.16 3.12
N SER A 72 -7.71 -4.41 2.42
CA SER A 72 -7.58 -2.95 2.29
C SER A 72 -7.64 -2.23 3.63
N ALA A 73 -8.46 -2.71 4.57
CA ALA A 73 -8.52 -2.17 5.93
C ALA A 73 -7.20 -2.36 6.67
N ARG A 74 -6.63 -3.55 6.61
CA ARG A 74 -5.40 -3.91 7.32
C ARG A 74 -4.17 -3.16 6.79
N THR A 75 -4.13 -2.90 5.48
CA THR A 75 -3.01 -2.20 4.82
C THR A 75 -3.23 -0.68 4.70
N TYR A 76 -4.31 -0.14 5.26
CA TYR A 76 -4.63 1.27 5.10
C TYR A 76 -3.53 2.19 5.63
N ASN A 77 -3.01 1.93 6.82
CA ASN A 77 -1.97 2.76 7.44
C ASN A 77 -0.64 2.72 6.68
N GLU A 78 -0.26 1.58 6.13
CA GLU A 78 0.92 1.44 5.27
C GLU A 78 0.76 2.29 4.00
N ARG A 79 -0.39 2.16 3.33
CA ARG A 79 -0.71 2.94 2.14
C ARG A 79 -0.81 4.44 2.41
N LEU A 80 -1.29 4.83 3.59
CA LEU A 80 -1.33 6.23 4.01
C LEU A 80 0.08 6.78 4.19
N ALA A 81 0.97 6.02 4.83
CA ALA A 81 2.37 6.41 5.02
C ALA A 81 3.09 6.57 3.67
N ASP A 82 2.90 5.65 2.74
CA ASP A 82 3.45 5.73 1.38
C ASP A 82 2.92 6.95 0.62
N TYR A 83 1.63 7.22 0.72
CA TYR A 83 1.01 8.39 0.12
C TYR A 83 1.60 9.69 0.69
N GLU A 84 1.71 9.81 2.01
CA GLU A 84 2.29 10.99 2.66
C GLU A 84 3.79 11.16 2.35
N ALA A 85 4.54 10.07 2.23
CA ALA A 85 5.93 10.11 1.79
C ALA A 85 6.05 10.59 0.34
N SER A 86 5.18 10.13 -0.55
CA SER A 86 5.15 10.57 -1.94
C SER A 86 4.80 12.06 -2.10
N GLN A 87 3.91 12.58 -1.26
CA GLN A 87 3.57 14.01 -1.25
C GLN A 87 4.71 14.89 -0.76
N LYS A 88 5.48 14.41 0.24
CA LYS A 88 6.66 15.14 0.74
C LYS A 88 7.82 15.13 -0.24
N SER A 89 7.91 14.10 -1.07
CA SER A 89 8.95 13.95 -2.09
C SER A 89 8.57 14.60 -3.44
N ALA A 90 7.37 15.16 -3.57
CA ALA A 90 7.02 15.94 -4.75
C ALA A 90 7.99 17.12 -4.88
N PRO A 91 8.73 17.24 -5.99
CA PRO A 91 9.66 18.34 -6.15
C PRO A 91 8.89 19.65 -6.08
N ILE A 92 9.30 20.53 -5.16
CA ILE A 92 8.81 21.91 -5.15
C ILE A 92 9.35 22.54 -6.43
N TYR A 93 8.49 22.68 -7.43
CA TYR A 93 8.81 23.41 -8.64
C TYR A 93 8.89 24.90 -8.25
N TYR A 94 10.09 25.35 -7.91
CA TYR A 94 10.36 26.78 -7.91
C TYR A 94 10.37 27.21 -9.36
N ASP A 95 9.36 27.99 -9.75
CA ASP A 95 9.39 28.71 -11.04
C ASP A 95 10.51 29.74 -10.98
N HIS A 96 11.67 29.32 -11.44
CA HIS A 96 12.82 30.23 -11.66
C HIS A 96 12.70 30.98 -12.99
N SER A 97 11.48 31.26 -13.46
CA SER A 97 11.29 32.10 -14.64
C SER A 97 11.83 33.47 -14.37
N VAL A 98 12.97 33.76 -14.97
CA VAL A 98 13.52 35.10 -15.00
C VAL A 98 12.68 35.92 -15.99
N ARG A 99 11.81 36.82 -15.49
CA ARG A 99 11.13 37.79 -16.33
C ARG A 99 12.16 38.80 -16.81
N ILE A 100 12.55 38.68 -18.08
CA ILE A 100 13.41 39.66 -18.75
C ILE A 100 12.48 40.70 -19.36
N GLY A 101 12.59 41.93 -18.86
CA GLY A 101 11.82 43.04 -19.42
C GLY A 101 12.17 43.34 -20.88
N ASP A 102 11.22 43.94 -21.57
CA ASP A 102 11.36 44.33 -23.00
C ASP A 102 12.62 45.16 -23.22
N GLY A 103 13.52 44.68 -24.08
CA GLY A 103 14.74 45.38 -24.49
C GLY A 103 16.05 44.65 -24.22
N ASN A 104 16.07 43.60 -23.46
CA ASN A 104 17.28 42.82 -23.23
C ASN A 104 17.49 41.71 -24.29
N LYS A 105 18.47 41.91 -25.16
CA LYS A 105 18.89 40.92 -26.16
C LYS A 105 19.89 39.97 -25.53
N ILE A 106 19.41 38.77 -25.12
CA ILE A 106 20.28 37.73 -24.61
C ILE A 106 20.82 36.94 -25.79
N THR A 107 22.10 37.11 -26.08
CA THR A 107 22.82 36.29 -27.07
C THR A 107 23.69 35.26 -26.31
N LYS A 108 23.37 33.98 -26.42
CA LYS A 108 24.20 32.83 -25.97
C LYS A 108 24.48 32.74 -24.46
N SER A 109 23.65 33.31 -23.60
CA SER A 109 23.78 33.11 -22.16
C SER A 109 22.90 31.92 -21.70
N ILE A 110 23.50 30.96 -21.04
CA ILE A 110 22.77 29.88 -20.32
C ILE A 110 22.29 30.54 -19.02
N ILE A 111 21.04 31.03 -19.01
CA ILE A 111 20.40 31.56 -17.79
C ILE A 111 19.84 30.39 -17.02
N GLY A 112 20.38 30.16 -15.85
CA GLY A 112 19.91 29.08 -14.96
C GLY A 112 20.66 27.77 -15.13
N SER A 113 21.99 27.81 -15.09
CA SER A 113 22.80 26.59 -15.00
C SER A 113 22.86 26.03 -13.58
N ASN A 114 21.71 25.62 -13.04
CA ASN A 114 21.67 24.49 -12.14
C ASN A 114 20.95 23.34 -12.85
N VAL A 115 21.45 23.00 -14.05
CA VAL A 115 21.18 21.68 -14.59
C VAL A 115 22.07 20.74 -13.80
N ASN A 116 21.71 20.47 -12.54
CA ASN A 116 21.88 19.12 -12.09
C ASN A 116 21.01 18.31 -13.05
N ALA A 117 21.64 17.85 -14.12
CA ALA A 117 21.15 16.69 -14.84
C ALA A 117 21.13 15.57 -13.80
N SER A 118 20.12 15.59 -12.94
CA SER A 118 19.70 14.39 -12.27
C SER A 118 19.38 13.46 -13.41
N ASN A 119 20.26 12.50 -13.62
CA ASN A 119 20.00 11.36 -14.48
C ASN A 119 18.55 10.95 -14.21
N PRO A 120 17.73 10.73 -15.25
CA PRO A 120 16.37 10.28 -15.04
C PRO A 120 16.48 9.12 -14.06
N PRO A 121 15.60 9.06 -13.02
CA PRO A 121 15.73 8.04 -12.00
C PRO A 121 15.88 6.71 -12.73
N GLU A 122 17.04 6.07 -12.57
CA GLU A 122 17.26 4.75 -13.12
C GLU A 122 16.05 3.94 -12.67
N LYS A 123 15.28 3.43 -13.61
CA LYS A 123 14.20 2.51 -13.33
C LYS A 123 14.88 1.31 -12.67
N LYS A 124 14.97 1.35 -11.34
CA LYS A 124 15.53 0.23 -10.58
C LYS A 124 14.73 -0.98 -10.99
N SER A 125 15.40 -1.92 -11.64
CA SER A 125 14.79 -3.17 -12.07
C SER A 125 14.09 -3.79 -10.86
N PHE A 126 12.93 -4.39 -11.07
CA PHE A 126 12.20 -5.16 -10.05
C PHE A 126 13.15 -6.10 -9.26
N TRP A 127 14.11 -6.67 -9.94
CA TRP A 127 15.12 -7.58 -9.40
C TRP A 127 16.04 -6.92 -8.37
N ASN A 128 16.38 -5.65 -8.55
CA ASN A 128 17.25 -4.92 -7.61
C ASN A 128 16.50 -4.49 -6.34
N ASN A 129 15.17 -4.35 -6.41
CA ASN A 129 14.37 -3.95 -5.25
C ASN A 129 13.94 -5.14 -4.37
N HIS A 130 14.05 -6.37 -4.87
CA HIS A 130 13.60 -7.57 -4.17
C HIS A 130 14.69 -8.66 -4.12
N PRO A 131 15.82 -8.41 -3.45
CA PRO A 131 16.93 -9.36 -3.41
C PRO A 131 16.55 -10.71 -2.79
N LEU A 132 15.62 -10.72 -1.85
CA LEU A 132 15.07 -11.94 -1.24
C LEU A 132 14.31 -12.80 -2.25
N LEU A 133 13.48 -12.20 -3.11
CA LEU A 133 12.75 -12.92 -4.16
C LEU A 133 13.71 -13.51 -5.21
N VAL A 134 14.76 -12.77 -5.56
CA VAL A 134 15.80 -13.26 -6.48
C VAL A 134 16.49 -14.49 -5.90
N GLY A 135 16.82 -14.45 -4.61
CA GLY A 135 17.41 -15.58 -3.90
C GLY A 135 16.52 -16.82 -3.88
N ILE A 136 15.22 -16.64 -3.60
CA ILE A 136 14.24 -17.74 -3.59
C ILE A 136 14.09 -18.36 -4.99
N VAL A 137 13.91 -17.55 -6.02
CA VAL A 137 13.79 -18.02 -7.40
C VAL A 137 15.07 -18.76 -7.82
N GLY A 138 16.25 -18.23 -7.51
CA GLY A 138 17.53 -18.88 -7.76
C GLY A 138 17.66 -20.24 -7.07
N ALA A 139 17.25 -20.33 -5.80
CA ALA A 139 17.30 -21.57 -5.05
C ALA A 139 16.34 -22.64 -5.61
N VAL A 140 15.12 -22.24 -6.02
CA VAL A 140 14.16 -23.18 -6.66
C VAL A 140 14.70 -23.69 -8.00
N VAL A 141 15.24 -22.82 -8.84
CA VAL A 141 15.83 -23.22 -10.13
C VAL A 141 17.01 -24.16 -9.92
N ALA A 142 17.91 -23.85 -9.00
CA ALA A 142 19.05 -24.71 -8.68
C ALA A 142 18.58 -26.07 -8.12
N GLY A 143 17.56 -26.08 -7.27
CA GLY A 143 16.97 -27.32 -6.74
C GLY A 143 16.37 -28.21 -7.81
N VAL A 144 15.67 -27.63 -8.79
CA VAL A 144 15.12 -28.36 -9.93
C VAL A 144 16.23 -28.97 -10.80
N ILE A 145 17.28 -28.18 -11.11
CA ILE A 145 18.43 -28.69 -11.89
C ILE A 145 19.13 -29.84 -11.17
N LEU A 146 19.37 -29.71 -9.86
CA LEU A 146 19.96 -30.78 -9.06
C LEU A 146 19.09 -32.04 -9.04
N MET A 147 17.76 -31.88 -8.89
CA MET A 147 16.83 -33.00 -8.92
C MET A 147 16.92 -33.78 -10.24
N PHE A 148 16.97 -33.09 -11.38
CA PHE A 148 17.16 -33.75 -12.69
C PHE A 148 18.53 -34.38 -12.84
N SER A 149 19.59 -33.75 -12.33
CA SER A 149 20.96 -34.28 -12.42
C SER A 149 21.17 -35.56 -11.61
N PHE A 150 20.46 -35.71 -10.48
CA PHE A 150 20.56 -36.91 -9.64
C PHE A 150 19.54 -37.99 -9.99
N TRP A 151 18.58 -37.70 -10.88
CA TRP A 151 17.52 -38.63 -11.21
C TRP A 151 18.06 -39.97 -11.80
N GLU A 152 19.00 -39.91 -12.72
CA GLU A 152 19.61 -41.10 -13.31
C GLU A 152 20.31 -41.94 -12.25
N SER A 153 20.98 -41.32 -11.28
CA SER A 153 21.66 -42.03 -10.20
C SER A 153 20.71 -42.71 -9.26
N ILE A 154 19.55 -42.12 -9.00
CA ILE A 154 18.50 -42.68 -8.17
C ILE A 154 17.84 -43.90 -8.87
N VAL A 155 17.55 -43.77 -10.16
CA VAL A 155 16.99 -44.88 -10.96
C VAL A 155 17.96 -46.04 -11.03
N ALA A 156 19.24 -45.80 -11.33
CA ALA A 156 20.28 -46.83 -11.36
C ALA A 156 20.47 -47.55 -9.99
N PHE A 157 20.33 -46.79 -8.88
CA PHE A 157 20.38 -47.37 -7.53
C PHE A 157 19.20 -48.29 -7.25
N ILE A 158 17.98 -47.90 -7.66
CA ILE A 158 16.76 -48.71 -7.47
C ILE A 158 16.81 -49.97 -8.34
N GLU A 159 17.26 -49.86 -9.60
CA GLU A 159 17.39 -50.99 -10.51
C GLU A 159 18.45 -51.99 -10.04
N GLY A 160 19.49 -51.51 -9.35
CA GLY A 160 20.50 -52.41 -8.74
C GLY A 160 20.07 -53.10 -7.43
N LEU A 161 18.92 -52.75 -6.87
CA LEU A 161 18.41 -53.30 -5.63
C LEU A 161 17.30 -54.35 -5.86
N LEU A 162 16.79 -54.43 -7.09
CA LEU A 162 15.79 -55.40 -7.56
C LEU A 162 16.45 -56.55 -8.31
#